data_a52d9ff6b3396679fc35ea11da3a684d
#
_entry.id   a52d9ff6b3396679fc35ea11da3a684d
#
_cell.length_a   1.000
_cell.length_b   1.000
_cell.length_c   1.000
_cell.angle_alpha   90.00
_cell.angle_beta   90.00
_cell.angle_gamma   90.00
#
_symmetry.space_group_name_H-M   'P 1'
#
loop_
_entity.id
_entity.type
_entity.pdbx_description
1 polymer ?
#
loop_
_entity_poly.entity_id
_entity_poly.type
_entity_poly.pdbx_seq_one_letter_code
_entity_poly.pdbx_strand_id
1 'polypeptide(L)'
;DARHALELAMCNEVADVETVVHLLKYDSTHGRFSYPVAFDKSGLQIADRRTRLSHETEPSNVLWGDRGVDIVIDCTGTEFTRASASAHLGNGVSRVLLSQPASIDVDSTIIWGLNHSLLTRDMSVISAGSCTSNALMPVLSVIDRAFGINAGIVTTIHSACLLYTS
;
A
#
# COMPACT_ATOMS: atom_id res chain seq x y z
N ASP A 1 6.00 22.20 -0.38
CA ASP A 1 4.77 21.44 -0.59
C ASP A 1 5.08 19.96 -0.39
N ALA A 2 4.48 19.33 0.60
CA ALA A 2 4.75 17.93 0.99
C ALA A 2 4.53 16.91 -0.16
N ARG A 3 3.81 17.30 -1.20
CA ARG A 3 3.56 16.47 -2.39
C ARG A 3 4.81 16.10 -3.20
N HIS A 4 5.93 16.77 -2.97
CA HIS A 4 7.19 16.49 -3.64
C HIS A 4 8.19 15.72 -2.76
N ALA A 5 7.78 15.31 -1.55
CA ALA A 5 8.66 14.61 -0.62
C ALA A 5 8.78 13.10 -0.91
N LEU A 6 7.93 12.55 -1.80
CA LEU A 6 7.93 11.13 -2.15
C LEU A 6 8.29 10.95 -3.63
N GLU A 7 9.11 9.95 -3.90
CA GLU A 7 9.49 9.52 -5.24
C GLU A 7 9.22 8.03 -5.42
N LEU A 8 8.59 7.65 -6.53
CA LEU A 8 8.45 6.25 -6.91
C LEU A 8 9.76 5.78 -7.57
N ALA A 9 10.63 5.20 -6.78
CA ALA A 9 11.95 4.76 -7.21
C ALA A 9 11.91 3.43 -7.98
N MET A 10 11.06 2.50 -7.55
CA MET A 10 10.94 1.16 -8.13
C MET A 10 9.53 0.61 -7.92
N CYS A 11 9.09 -0.23 -8.85
CA CYS A 11 7.87 -1.03 -8.74
C CYS A 11 8.24 -2.51 -8.96
N ASN A 12 7.62 -3.40 -8.20
CA ASN A 12 7.67 -4.84 -8.44
C ASN A 12 6.25 -5.33 -8.68
N GLU A 13 6.00 -5.98 -9.80
CA GLU A 13 4.70 -6.52 -10.17
C GLU A 13 4.91 -7.79 -11.01
N VAL A 14 4.23 -8.88 -10.65
CA VAL A 14 4.39 -10.18 -11.30
C VAL A 14 3.74 -10.25 -12.69
N ALA A 15 2.77 -9.37 -12.95
CA ALA A 15 2.15 -9.27 -14.27
C ALA A 15 3.14 -8.77 -15.32
N ASP A 16 2.86 -9.07 -16.59
CA ASP A 16 3.63 -8.52 -17.71
C ASP A 16 3.48 -6.99 -17.81
N VAL A 17 4.47 -6.35 -18.41
CA VAL A 17 4.55 -4.89 -18.46
C VAL A 17 3.40 -4.25 -19.22
N GLU A 18 2.86 -4.91 -20.24
CA GLU A 18 1.71 -4.46 -21.01
C GLU A 18 0.46 -4.38 -20.14
N THR A 19 0.24 -5.41 -19.32
CA THR A 19 -0.84 -5.47 -18.33
C THR A 19 -0.66 -4.37 -17.29
N VAL A 20 0.53 -4.19 -16.73
CA VAL A 20 0.84 -3.13 -15.76
C VAL A 20 0.53 -1.75 -16.34
N VAL A 21 0.97 -1.48 -17.56
CA VAL A 21 0.71 -0.19 -18.24
C VAL A 21 -0.78 0.00 -18.51
N HIS A 22 -1.49 -1.06 -18.89
CA HIS A 22 -2.94 -0.98 -19.09
C HIS A 22 -3.67 -0.64 -17.80
N LEU A 23 -3.38 -1.36 -16.72
CA LEU A 23 -3.99 -1.13 -15.40
C LEU A 23 -3.65 0.25 -14.83
N LEU A 24 -2.43 0.76 -15.06
CA LEU A 24 -2.08 2.12 -14.69
C LEU A 24 -2.87 3.17 -15.47
N LYS A 25 -3.15 2.93 -16.73
CA LYS A 25 -3.87 3.90 -17.59
C LYS A 25 -5.37 3.93 -17.32
N TYR A 26 -5.93 2.81 -16.90
CA TYR A 26 -7.39 2.64 -16.82
C TYR A 26 -7.76 1.99 -15.50
N ASP A 27 -8.44 2.73 -14.67
CA ASP A 27 -8.96 2.26 -13.39
C ASP A 27 -10.49 2.41 -13.37
N SER A 28 -11.20 1.37 -12.93
CA SER A 28 -12.67 1.36 -12.94
C SER A 28 -13.27 2.32 -11.91
N THR A 29 -12.53 2.64 -10.85
CA THR A 29 -12.99 3.51 -9.76
C THR A 29 -12.50 4.93 -9.94
N HIS A 30 -11.21 5.11 -10.27
CA HIS A 30 -10.57 6.41 -10.38
C HIS A 30 -10.56 6.98 -11.80
N GLY A 31 -10.94 6.15 -12.80
CA GLY A 31 -10.98 6.55 -14.19
C GLY A 31 -9.60 6.52 -14.86
N ARG A 32 -9.44 7.39 -15.87
CA ARG A 32 -8.18 7.48 -16.62
C ARG A 32 -7.10 8.17 -15.81
N PHE A 33 -5.90 7.58 -15.81
CA PHE A 33 -4.72 8.23 -15.23
C PHE A 33 -4.35 9.48 -16.03
N SER A 34 -4.10 10.58 -15.32
CA SER A 34 -3.93 11.92 -15.94
C SER A 34 -2.57 12.13 -16.61
N TYR A 35 -1.60 11.27 -16.35
CA TYR A 35 -0.26 11.40 -16.90
C TYR A 35 0.00 10.36 -17.99
N PRO A 36 0.82 10.67 -18.99
CA PRO A 36 1.24 9.68 -20.00
C PRO A 36 2.05 8.56 -19.33
N VAL A 37 1.72 7.32 -19.68
CA VAL A 37 2.43 6.13 -19.24
C VAL A 37 2.94 5.40 -20.49
N ALA A 38 4.23 5.10 -20.51
CA ALA A 38 4.91 4.30 -21.53
C ALA A 38 5.86 3.31 -20.83
N PHE A 39 6.42 2.39 -21.59
CA PHE A 39 7.45 1.48 -21.12
C PHE A 39 8.47 1.20 -22.22
N ASP A 40 9.66 0.84 -21.79
CA ASP A 40 10.73 0.32 -22.63
C ASP A 40 11.55 -0.71 -21.83
N LYS A 41 12.64 -1.21 -22.41
CA LYS A 41 13.53 -2.19 -21.78
C LYS A 41 14.14 -1.72 -20.43
N SER A 42 14.04 -0.43 -20.11
CA SER A 42 14.60 0.15 -18.86
C SER A 42 13.56 0.30 -17.74
N GLY A 43 12.27 0.04 -18.01
CA GLY A 43 11.18 0.09 -17.06
C GLY A 43 10.00 0.95 -17.51
N LEU A 44 9.23 1.41 -16.53
CA LEU A 44 8.08 2.30 -16.76
C LEU A 44 8.53 3.75 -16.89
N GLN A 45 7.90 4.48 -17.78
CA GLN A 45 7.96 5.93 -17.83
C GLN A 45 6.60 6.50 -17.49
N ILE A 46 6.52 7.27 -16.42
CA ILE A 46 5.32 7.96 -15.96
C ILE A 46 5.60 9.46 -16.03
N ALA A 47 4.95 10.15 -16.94
CA ALA A 47 5.25 11.53 -17.32
C ALA A 47 6.75 11.68 -17.72
N ASP A 48 7.49 12.48 -16.98
CA ASP A 48 8.92 12.77 -17.17
C ASP A 48 9.85 11.87 -16.32
N ARG A 49 9.27 11.00 -15.48
CA ARG A 49 10.03 10.16 -14.54
C ARG A 49 10.12 8.71 -15.01
N ARG A 50 11.29 8.13 -14.79
CA ARG A 50 11.53 6.71 -15.01
C ARG A 50 11.49 5.93 -13.71
N THR A 51 10.74 4.84 -13.71
CA THR A 51 10.60 3.91 -12.59
C THR A 51 11.02 2.52 -13.07
N ARG A 52 11.97 1.89 -12.38
CA ARG A 52 12.33 0.50 -12.67
C ARG A 52 11.15 -0.41 -12.35
N LEU A 53 10.90 -1.38 -13.23
CA LEU A 53 9.96 -2.47 -13.01
C LEU A 53 10.75 -3.77 -12.83
N SER A 54 10.37 -4.57 -11.83
CA SER A 54 10.81 -5.96 -11.66
C SER A 54 9.59 -6.88 -11.57
N HIS A 55 9.81 -8.17 -11.75
CA HIS A 55 8.75 -9.20 -11.81
C HIS A 55 9.07 -10.37 -10.88
N GLU A 56 9.62 -10.05 -9.70
CA GLU A 56 9.96 -11.07 -8.71
C GLU A 56 8.72 -11.52 -7.95
N THR A 57 8.53 -12.83 -7.86
CA THR A 57 7.45 -13.45 -7.07
C THR A 57 7.78 -13.50 -5.59
N GLU A 58 9.07 -13.64 -5.26
CA GLU A 58 9.53 -13.70 -3.89
C GLU A 58 10.02 -12.33 -3.42
N PRO A 59 9.45 -11.77 -2.34
CA PRO A 59 9.82 -10.43 -1.85
C PRO A 59 11.31 -10.25 -1.56
N SER A 60 11.98 -11.29 -1.06
CA SER A 60 13.41 -11.30 -0.74
C SER A 60 14.33 -11.17 -1.97
N ASN A 61 13.82 -11.48 -3.17
CA ASN A 61 14.57 -11.37 -4.41
C ASN A 61 14.50 -9.96 -5.03
N VAL A 62 13.62 -9.10 -4.52
CA VAL A 62 13.49 -7.74 -5.05
C VAL A 62 14.65 -6.90 -4.56
N LEU A 63 15.45 -6.38 -5.47
CA LEU A 63 16.66 -5.61 -5.18
C LEU A 63 16.32 -4.11 -4.93
N TRP A 64 15.58 -3.85 -3.85
CA TRP A 64 15.15 -2.49 -3.49
C TRP A 64 16.33 -1.53 -3.29
N GLY A 65 17.39 -2.00 -2.66
CA GLY A 65 18.57 -1.19 -2.31
C GLY A 65 19.32 -0.64 -3.51
N ASP A 66 19.29 -1.31 -4.65
CA ASP A 66 19.92 -0.86 -5.90
C ASP A 66 19.36 0.47 -6.40
N ARG A 67 18.22 0.89 -5.88
CA ARG A 67 17.50 2.12 -6.26
C ARG A 67 17.31 3.11 -5.11
N GLY A 68 17.92 2.84 -3.96
CA GLY A 68 17.81 3.72 -2.80
C GLY A 68 16.37 3.80 -2.24
N VAL A 69 15.66 2.68 -2.26
CA VAL A 69 14.30 2.60 -1.70
C VAL A 69 14.39 2.65 -0.17
N ASP A 70 13.76 3.64 0.43
CA ASP A 70 13.68 3.79 1.89
C ASP A 70 12.47 3.06 2.49
N ILE A 71 11.36 3.07 1.75
CA ILE A 71 10.06 2.53 2.19
C ILE A 71 9.47 1.67 1.08
N VAL A 72 9.04 0.46 1.41
CA VAL A 72 8.24 -0.38 0.52
C VAL A 72 6.77 -0.25 0.89
N ILE A 73 5.91 -0.03 -0.10
CA ILE A 73 4.46 -0.09 0.06
C ILE A 73 4.00 -1.38 -0.61
N ASP A 74 3.53 -2.33 0.20
CA ASP A 74 2.99 -3.58 -0.29
C ASP A 74 1.49 -3.46 -0.53
N CYS A 75 1.08 -3.65 -1.78
CA CYS A 75 -0.30 -3.58 -2.25
C CYS A 75 -0.77 -4.93 -2.84
N THR A 76 -0.11 -6.04 -2.52
CA THR A 76 -0.40 -7.35 -3.13
C THR A 76 -1.73 -7.95 -2.68
N GLY A 77 -2.27 -7.53 -1.52
CA GLY A 77 -3.52 -8.04 -0.97
C GLY A 77 -3.42 -9.43 -0.33
N THR A 78 -2.24 -10.01 -0.22
CA THR A 78 -2.02 -11.30 0.46
C THR A 78 -1.99 -11.11 1.97
N GLU A 79 -2.19 -12.22 2.73
CA GLU A 79 -2.01 -12.17 4.19
C GLU A 79 -0.54 -11.98 4.53
N PHE A 80 -0.29 -10.96 5.36
CA PHE A 80 1.05 -10.67 5.83
C PHE A 80 1.19 -10.81 7.33
N THR A 81 2.13 -11.65 7.70
CA THR A 81 2.71 -11.66 9.04
C THR A 81 3.87 -10.67 9.09
N ARG A 82 4.31 -10.32 10.31
CA ARG A 82 5.55 -9.56 10.46
C ARG A 82 6.73 -10.24 9.75
N ALA A 83 6.82 -11.55 9.84
CA ALA A 83 7.91 -12.31 9.22
C ALA A 83 7.93 -12.16 7.69
N SER A 84 6.78 -12.33 7.01
CA SER A 84 6.70 -12.17 5.55
C SER A 84 6.97 -10.73 5.10
N ALA A 85 6.39 -9.76 5.78
CA ALA A 85 6.62 -8.34 5.48
C ALA A 85 8.09 -7.95 5.69
N SER A 86 8.76 -8.53 6.70
CA SER A 86 10.17 -8.26 6.96
C SER A 86 11.12 -8.75 5.86
N ALA A 87 10.67 -9.60 4.93
CA ALA A 87 11.44 -9.98 3.76
C ALA A 87 11.79 -8.80 2.84
N HIS A 88 11.04 -7.72 2.92
CA HIS A 88 11.37 -6.48 2.20
C HIS A 88 12.39 -5.59 2.91
N LEU A 89 12.64 -5.82 4.21
CA LEU A 89 13.53 -4.97 5.00
C LEU A 89 15.02 -5.26 4.70
N GLY A 90 15.85 -4.26 4.90
CA GLY A 90 17.30 -4.34 4.66
C GLY A 90 17.70 -3.70 3.33
N ASN A 91 18.97 -3.68 3.04
CA ASN A 91 19.55 -3.06 1.83
C ASN A 91 19.08 -1.62 1.56
N GLY A 92 18.88 -0.83 2.63
CA GLY A 92 18.37 0.54 2.55
C GLY A 92 16.89 0.66 2.94
N VAL A 93 16.07 -0.37 2.74
CA VAL A 93 14.67 -0.35 3.16
C VAL A 93 14.57 -0.39 4.67
N SER A 94 14.01 0.66 5.24
CA SER A 94 13.84 0.82 6.69
C SER A 94 12.41 0.53 7.15
N ARG A 95 11.43 0.58 6.23
CA ARG A 95 10.01 0.41 6.57
C ARG A 95 9.24 -0.30 5.46
N VAL A 96 8.24 -1.06 5.91
CA VAL A 96 7.22 -1.66 5.04
C VAL A 96 5.84 -1.15 5.49
N LEU A 97 5.08 -0.60 4.56
CA LEU A 97 3.70 -0.22 4.75
C LEU A 97 2.80 -1.20 3.99
N LEU A 98 1.98 -1.94 4.71
CA LEU A 98 1.00 -2.87 4.14
C LEU A 98 -0.30 -2.13 3.87
N SER A 99 -0.79 -2.15 2.64
CA SER A 99 -2.06 -1.51 2.25
C SER A 99 -3.30 -2.33 2.66
N GLN A 100 -3.11 -3.43 3.36
CA GLN A 100 -4.12 -4.38 3.81
C GLN A 100 -4.02 -4.67 5.30
N PRO A 101 -5.03 -5.36 5.89
CA PRO A 101 -4.93 -5.88 7.24
C PRO A 101 -3.71 -6.80 7.38
N ALA A 102 -3.08 -6.75 8.54
CA ALA A 102 -1.95 -7.61 8.88
C ALA A 102 -2.22 -8.35 10.20
N SER A 103 -1.40 -9.34 10.49
CA SER A 103 -1.46 -10.06 11.74
C SER A 103 -1.09 -9.15 12.93
N ILE A 104 -1.44 -9.59 14.13
CA ILE A 104 -1.25 -8.83 15.37
C ILE A 104 0.21 -8.57 15.73
N ASP A 105 1.14 -9.27 15.10
CA ASP A 105 2.58 -9.20 15.35
C ASP A 105 3.29 -8.06 14.60
N VAL A 106 2.58 -7.30 13.73
CA VAL A 106 3.14 -6.08 13.12
C VAL A 106 3.24 -4.95 14.16
N ASP A 107 4.09 -3.96 13.92
CA ASP A 107 4.36 -2.90 14.90
C ASP A 107 3.11 -2.07 15.22
N SER A 108 2.28 -1.79 14.23
CA SER A 108 1.00 -1.11 14.45
C SER A 108 0.08 -1.22 13.24
N THR A 109 -1.22 -1.14 13.49
CA THR A 109 -2.24 -0.87 12.47
C THR A 109 -2.72 0.56 12.62
N ILE A 110 -2.55 1.37 11.59
CA ILE A 110 -2.82 2.81 11.60
C ILE A 110 -4.01 3.14 10.71
N ILE A 111 -5.00 3.80 11.29
CA ILE A 111 -6.07 4.47 10.56
C ILE A 111 -5.78 5.98 10.62
N TRP A 112 -5.47 6.56 9.47
CA TRP A 112 -5.07 7.97 9.41
C TRP A 112 -6.18 8.89 9.94
N GLY A 113 -5.79 9.87 10.73
CA GLY A 113 -6.73 10.79 11.39
C GLY A 113 -7.21 10.31 12.76
N LEU A 114 -7.08 9.01 13.08
CA LEU A 114 -7.51 8.45 14.36
C LEU A 114 -6.35 8.18 15.31
N ASN A 115 -5.46 7.31 14.90
CA ASN A 115 -4.37 6.83 15.74
C ASN A 115 -2.97 7.03 15.11
N HIS A 116 -2.85 7.87 14.08
CA HIS A 116 -1.58 8.15 13.41
C HIS A 116 -0.52 8.77 14.35
N SER A 117 -0.96 9.36 15.47
CA SER A 117 -0.05 9.85 16.53
C SER A 117 0.69 8.73 17.26
N LEU A 118 0.27 7.46 17.10
CA LEU A 118 0.99 6.31 17.64
C LEU A 118 2.23 5.95 16.83
N LEU A 119 2.38 6.49 15.62
CA LEU A 119 3.55 6.22 14.79
C LEU A 119 4.82 6.72 15.45
N THR A 120 5.80 5.84 15.56
CA THR A 120 7.12 6.14 16.08
C THR A 120 8.20 5.79 15.06
N ARG A 121 9.41 6.30 15.26
CA ARG A 121 10.52 6.10 14.29
C ARG A 121 11.09 4.70 14.28
N ASP A 122 10.89 3.94 15.32
CA ASP A 122 11.35 2.56 15.50
C ASP A 122 10.42 1.52 14.85
N MET A 123 9.20 1.90 14.47
CA MET A 123 8.30 1.02 13.74
C MET A 123 8.80 0.75 12.32
N SER A 124 8.89 -0.51 11.96
CA SER A 124 9.40 -0.98 10.67
C SER A 124 8.35 -1.65 9.80
N VAL A 125 7.34 -2.31 10.39
CA VAL A 125 6.24 -2.96 9.67
C VAL A 125 4.92 -2.42 10.17
N ILE A 126 4.22 -1.70 9.30
CA ILE A 126 3.01 -0.96 9.63
C ILE A 126 1.89 -1.37 8.66
N SER A 127 0.71 -1.65 9.19
CA SER A 127 -0.49 -1.86 8.38
C SER A 127 -1.33 -0.59 8.30
N ALA A 128 -1.85 -0.28 7.12
CA ALA A 128 -2.85 0.77 6.92
C ALA A 128 -4.28 0.31 7.26
N GLY A 129 -4.44 -0.91 7.76
CA GLY A 129 -5.75 -1.49 8.07
C GLY A 129 -6.55 -1.91 6.83
N SER A 130 -7.81 -2.25 7.02
CA SER A 130 -8.71 -2.63 5.93
C SER A 130 -9.41 -1.42 5.32
N CYS A 131 -9.93 -1.59 4.09
CA CYS A 131 -10.82 -0.60 3.46
C CYS A 131 -12.05 -0.31 4.35
N THR A 132 -12.63 -1.35 4.96
CA THR A 132 -13.74 -1.23 5.91
C THR A 132 -13.37 -0.40 7.13
N SER A 133 -12.21 -0.66 7.75
CA SER A 133 -11.74 0.10 8.90
C SER A 133 -11.50 1.57 8.54
N ASN A 134 -10.91 1.85 7.39
CA ASN A 134 -10.68 3.21 6.93
C ASN A 134 -11.96 3.98 6.61
N ALA A 135 -13.01 3.29 6.16
CA ALA A 135 -14.32 3.91 5.92
C ALA A 135 -15.10 4.15 7.22
N LEU A 136 -15.11 3.16 8.11
CA LEU A 136 -15.98 3.13 9.28
C LEU A 136 -15.43 3.91 10.48
N MET A 137 -14.15 3.70 10.80
CA MET A 137 -13.58 4.20 12.06
C MET A 137 -13.60 5.73 12.20
N PRO A 138 -13.34 6.54 11.16
CA PRO A 138 -13.50 7.98 11.26
C PRO A 138 -14.92 8.42 11.61
N VAL A 139 -15.93 7.77 11.00
CA VAL A 139 -17.35 8.06 11.26
C VAL A 139 -17.72 7.69 12.70
N LEU A 140 -17.33 6.49 13.15
CA LEU A 140 -17.57 6.06 14.53
C LEU A 140 -16.90 6.99 15.54
N SER A 141 -15.69 7.44 15.25
CA SER A 141 -14.97 8.38 16.14
C SER A 141 -15.72 9.70 16.33
N VAL A 142 -16.34 10.22 15.27
CA VAL A 142 -17.14 11.46 15.36
C VAL A 142 -18.40 11.22 16.18
N ILE A 143 -19.10 10.12 15.95
CA ILE A 143 -20.33 9.76 16.67
C ILE A 143 -20.05 9.51 18.14
N ASP A 144 -19.00 8.74 18.43
CA ASP A 144 -18.62 8.42 19.80
C ASP A 144 -18.26 9.66 20.63
N ARG A 145 -17.50 10.58 20.05
CA ARG A 145 -17.14 11.85 20.69
C ARG A 145 -18.36 12.74 20.97
N ALA A 146 -19.37 12.71 20.10
CA ALA A 146 -20.54 13.58 20.22
C ALA A 146 -21.63 13.01 21.14
N PHE A 147 -21.83 11.68 21.10
CA PHE A 147 -22.99 11.03 21.72
C PHE A 147 -22.62 9.84 22.63
N GLY A 148 -21.43 9.30 22.48
CA GLY A 148 -21.03 8.02 23.07
C GLY A 148 -21.61 6.83 22.30
N ILE A 149 -20.88 5.72 22.27
CA ILE A 149 -21.34 4.45 21.66
C ILE A 149 -21.25 3.35 22.73
N ASN A 150 -22.37 2.77 23.11
CA ASN A 150 -22.40 1.65 24.06
C ASN A 150 -22.23 0.30 23.35
N ALA A 151 -22.83 0.13 22.17
CA ALA A 151 -22.79 -1.08 21.36
C ALA A 151 -23.18 -0.79 19.93
N GLY A 152 -22.80 -1.65 19.00
CA GLY A 152 -23.15 -1.53 17.60
C GLY A 152 -22.98 -2.85 16.85
N ILE A 153 -23.63 -2.95 15.71
CA ILE A 153 -23.46 -4.04 14.74
C ILE A 153 -23.03 -3.40 13.43
N VAL A 154 -22.03 -3.98 12.78
CA VAL A 154 -21.54 -3.54 11.49
C VAL A 154 -21.78 -4.62 10.45
N THR A 155 -22.40 -4.24 9.33
CA THR A 155 -22.53 -5.09 8.16
C THR A 155 -21.90 -4.36 6.97
N THR A 156 -21.03 -5.04 6.24
CA THR A 156 -20.38 -4.50 5.05
C THR A 156 -20.81 -5.26 3.80
N ILE A 157 -21.04 -4.53 2.72
CA ILE A 157 -21.39 -5.09 1.41
C ILE A 157 -20.34 -4.59 0.41
N HIS A 158 -19.64 -5.50 -0.24
CA HIS A 158 -18.63 -5.18 -1.24
C HIS A 158 -19.15 -5.56 -2.62
N SER A 159 -19.20 -4.61 -3.55
CA SER A 159 -19.62 -4.85 -4.94
C SER A 159 -18.53 -5.58 -5.74
N ALA A 160 -17.26 -5.37 -5.39
CA ALA A 160 -16.10 -6.08 -5.91
C ALA A 160 -15.11 -6.28 -4.76
N CYS A 161 -14.72 -7.52 -4.51
CA CYS A 161 -13.72 -7.83 -3.51
C CYS A 161 -12.57 -8.56 -4.20
N LEU A 162 -11.42 -7.91 -4.33
CA LEU A 162 -10.24 -8.46 -5.00
C LEU A 162 -9.68 -9.69 -4.26
N LEU A 163 -10.02 -9.88 -2.99
CA LEU A 163 -9.66 -11.08 -2.23
C LEU A 163 -10.31 -12.37 -2.74
N TYR A 164 -11.38 -12.27 -3.55
CA TYR A 164 -12.13 -13.41 -4.06
C TYR A 164 -12.18 -13.50 -5.59
N THR A 165 -11.57 -12.54 -6.29
CA THR A 165 -11.67 -12.42 -7.75
C THR A 165 -10.33 -12.57 -8.47
N SER A 166 -9.29 -12.96 -7.77
CA SER A 166 -7.97 -13.29 -8.35
C SER A 166 -7.84 -14.77 -8.62
#